data_bc8c827ab4397d8189daf82cdef6ac12
#
_entry.id   bc8c827ab4397d8189daf82cdef6ac12
#
_cell.length_a   1.000
_cell.length_b   1.000
_cell.length_c   1.000
_cell.angle_alpha   90.00
_cell.angle_beta   90.00
_cell.angle_gamma   90.00
#
_symmetry.space_group_name_H-M   'P 1'
#
loop_
_entity.id
_entity.type
_entity.pdbx_description
1 polymer ?
#
loop_
_entity_poly.entity_id
_entity_poly.type
_entity_poly.pdbx_seq_one_letter_code
_entity_poly.pdbx_strand_id
1 'polypeptide(L)'
;MGNKIDLVIKRDGKIESKREVILKDINLDDRCELVDLMMQVSKDNNPKMFTNMVNCIRTATDMTDEQINDFTNEEIIELFKVIGEAINKKK
;
A
#
# COMPACT_ATOMS: atom_id res chain seq x y z
N MET A 1 -0.17 -17.01 -6.23
CA MET A 1 1.15 -16.41 -6.21
C MET A 1 1.04 -14.90 -6.22
N GLY A 2 1.80 -14.24 -5.36
CA GLY A 2 1.77 -12.79 -5.26
C GLY A 2 2.47 -12.10 -6.41
N ASN A 3 2.15 -10.84 -6.62
CA ASN A 3 2.77 -10.01 -7.64
C ASN A 3 3.87 -9.16 -7.00
N LYS A 4 5.03 -9.14 -7.65
CA LYS A 4 6.15 -8.34 -7.21
C LYS A 4 6.02 -6.90 -7.72
N ILE A 5 6.23 -5.95 -6.82
CA ILE A 5 6.19 -4.52 -7.13
C ILE A 5 7.53 -3.90 -6.78
N ASP A 6 8.04 -3.07 -7.68
CA ASP A 6 9.20 -2.23 -7.38
C ASP A 6 8.69 -0.86 -6.93
N LEU A 7 8.92 -0.56 -5.66
CA LEU A 7 8.55 0.72 -5.07
C LEU A 7 9.74 1.68 -5.23
N VAL A 8 9.58 2.69 -6.06
CA VAL A 8 10.65 3.64 -6.35
C VAL A 8 10.22 5.03 -5.94
N ILE A 9 11.02 5.66 -5.10
CA ILE A 9 10.84 7.06 -4.70
C ILE A 9 11.88 7.89 -5.43
N LYS A 10 11.44 8.85 -6.23
CA LYS A 10 12.32 9.74 -6.97
C LYS A 10 12.23 11.16 -6.41
N ARG A 11 13.38 11.82 -6.34
CA ARG A 11 13.44 13.22 -5.95
C ARG A 11 14.43 13.92 -6.86
N ASP A 12 13.99 15.02 -7.49
CA ASP A 12 14.80 15.80 -8.43
C ASP A 12 15.34 14.96 -9.59
N GLY A 13 14.53 14.00 -10.07
CA GLY A 13 14.90 13.13 -11.17
C GLY A 13 15.83 11.98 -10.79
N LYS A 14 16.22 11.89 -9.54
CA LYS A 14 17.10 10.83 -9.04
C LYS A 14 16.34 9.85 -8.16
N ILE A 15 16.74 8.58 -8.23
CA ILE A 15 16.15 7.56 -7.36
C ILE A 15 16.70 7.75 -5.96
N GLU A 16 15.81 8.09 -5.02
CA GLU A 16 16.15 8.23 -3.61
C GLU A 16 16.04 6.92 -2.86
N SER A 17 15.03 6.12 -3.21
CA SER A 17 14.75 4.86 -2.53
C SER A 17 14.15 3.88 -3.52
N LYS A 18 14.55 2.62 -3.41
CA LYS A 18 13.99 1.53 -4.19
C LYS A 18 13.79 0.32 -3.29
N ARG A 19 12.57 -0.16 -3.22
CA ARG A 19 12.24 -1.35 -2.43
C ARG A 19 11.42 -2.32 -3.26
N GLU A 20 11.59 -3.58 -2.96
CA GLU A 20 10.86 -4.66 -3.57
C GLU A 20 9.77 -5.11 -2.61
N VAL A 21 8.52 -5.13 -3.06
CA VAL A 21 7.38 -5.54 -2.24
C VAL A 21 6.59 -6.59 -2.99
N ILE A 22 6.17 -7.64 -2.29
CA ILE A 22 5.38 -8.71 -2.88
C ILE A 22 3.94 -8.58 -2.37
N LEU A 23 3.00 -8.38 -3.31
CA LEU A 23 1.59 -8.40 -3.00
C LEU A 23 1.13 -9.86 -2.97
N LYS A 24 0.42 -10.24 -1.90
CA LYS A 24 -0.15 -11.58 -1.83
C LYS A 24 -1.37 -11.69 -2.74
N ASP A 25 -1.81 -12.91 -3.01
CA ASP A 25 -3.06 -13.15 -3.73
C ASP A 25 -4.22 -12.63 -2.87
N ILE A 26 -5.06 -11.80 -3.49
CA ILE A 26 -6.16 -11.12 -2.81
C ILE A 26 -7.45 -11.88 -3.08
N ASN A 27 -8.04 -12.46 -2.03
CA ASN A 27 -9.34 -13.11 -2.14
C ASN A 27 -10.45 -12.05 -2.05
N LEU A 28 -11.71 -12.47 -2.17
CA LEU A 28 -12.83 -11.53 -2.15
C LEU A 28 -12.94 -10.79 -0.82
N ASP A 29 -12.75 -11.47 0.28
CA ASP A 29 -12.84 -10.85 1.62
C ASP A 29 -11.77 -9.78 1.79
N ASP A 30 -10.53 -10.08 1.40
CA ASP A 30 -9.43 -9.11 1.44
C ASP A 30 -9.73 -7.92 0.54
N ARG A 31 -10.28 -8.16 -0.64
CA ARG A 31 -10.62 -7.10 -1.57
C ARG A 31 -11.68 -6.17 -1.00
N CYS A 32 -12.71 -6.72 -0.37
CA CYS A 32 -13.74 -5.91 0.27
C CYS A 32 -13.15 -5.04 1.38
N GLU A 33 -12.30 -5.61 2.22
CA GLU A 33 -11.66 -4.86 3.28
C GLU A 33 -10.77 -3.74 2.74
N LEU A 34 -9.99 -4.03 1.69
CA LEU A 34 -9.13 -3.03 1.06
C LEU A 34 -9.93 -1.88 0.45
N VAL A 35 -11.01 -2.19 -0.24
CA VAL A 35 -11.86 -1.15 -0.83
C VAL A 35 -12.47 -0.28 0.27
N ASP A 36 -12.95 -0.89 1.34
CA ASP A 36 -13.52 -0.14 2.47
C ASP A 36 -12.47 0.78 3.10
N LEU A 37 -11.26 0.30 3.31
CA LEU A 37 -10.17 1.10 3.87
C LEU A 37 -9.80 2.26 2.93
N MET A 38 -9.75 1.99 1.63
CA MET A 38 -9.44 3.03 0.64
C MET A 38 -10.52 4.12 0.62
N MET A 39 -11.78 3.74 0.74
CA MET A 39 -12.86 4.71 0.79
C MET A 39 -12.75 5.57 2.04
N GLN A 40 -12.33 5.01 3.17
CA GLN A 40 -12.11 5.80 4.39
C GLN A 40 -10.94 6.77 4.24
N VAL A 41 -9.86 6.32 3.60
CA VAL A 41 -8.71 7.19 3.35
C VAL A 41 -9.10 8.38 2.47
N SER A 42 -10.03 8.18 1.54
CA SER A 42 -10.49 9.22 0.62
C SER A 42 -11.42 10.25 1.26
N LYS A 43 -11.91 10.00 2.47
CA LYS A 43 -12.79 10.95 3.16
C LYS A 43 -12.00 12.14 3.69
N ASP A 44 -12.54 13.32 3.49
CA ASP A 44 -11.95 14.54 4.03
C ASP A 44 -11.94 14.50 5.55
N ASN A 45 -10.90 15.07 6.15
CA ASN A 45 -10.77 15.18 7.61
C ASN A 45 -10.77 13.84 8.35
N ASN A 46 -10.27 12.80 7.70
CA ASN A 46 -10.11 11.51 8.36
C ASN A 46 -8.86 11.52 9.26
N PRO A 47 -9.01 11.53 10.59
CA PRO A 47 -7.85 11.60 11.49
C PRO A 47 -6.99 10.34 11.46
N LYS A 48 -7.51 9.24 10.92
CA LYS A 48 -6.79 7.97 10.85
C LYS A 48 -6.40 7.60 9.42
N MET A 49 -6.26 8.60 8.56
CA MET A 49 -5.90 8.37 7.16
C MET A 49 -4.63 7.53 7.03
N PHE A 50 -3.55 7.92 7.71
CA PHE A 50 -2.29 7.20 7.63
C PHE A 50 -2.40 5.79 8.21
N THR A 51 -3.09 5.63 9.33
CA THR A 51 -3.34 4.33 9.95
C THR A 51 -4.07 3.40 8.97
N ASN A 52 -5.07 3.94 8.27
CA ASN A 52 -5.81 3.14 7.28
C ASN A 52 -4.93 2.74 6.10
N MET A 53 -4.00 3.59 5.67
CA MET A 53 -3.03 3.23 4.65
C MET A 53 -2.15 2.07 5.09
N VAL A 54 -1.66 2.10 6.33
CA VAL A 54 -0.87 1.01 6.90
C VAL A 54 -1.68 -0.28 6.96
N ASN A 55 -2.96 -0.19 7.34
CA ASN A 55 -3.83 -1.36 7.39
C ASN A 55 -4.06 -1.95 5.99
N CYS A 56 -4.12 -1.13 4.95
CA CYS A 56 -4.17 -1.61 3.57
C CYS A 56 -2.92 -2.43 3.24
N ILE A 57 -1.76 -1.95 3.65
CA ILE A 57 -0.50 -2.66 3.42
C ILE A 57 -0.51 -4.00 4.15
N ARG A 58 -0.97 -4.04 5.40
CA ARG A 58 -1.07 -5.27 6.17
C ARG A 58 -1.98 -6.29 5.49
N THR A 59 -3.07 -5.83 4.91
CA THR A 59 -4.04 -6.70 4.24
C THR A 59 -3.53 -7.21 2.90
N ALA A 60 -2.82 -6.36 2.16
CA ALA A 60 -2.38 -6.67 0.79
C ALA A 60 -1.05 -7.41 0.71
N THR A 61 -0.29 -7.45 1.80
CA THR A 61 1.03 -8.08 1.84
C THR A 61 1.17 -8.96 3.07
N ASP A 62 2.21 -9.80 3.09
CA ASP A 62 2.56 -10.58 4.27
C ASP A 62 3.65 -9.90 5.10
N MET A 63 3.85 -8.60 4.90
CA MET A 63 4.84 -7.85 5.65
C MET A 63 4.51 -7.78 7.13
N THR A 64 5.53 -7.96 7.96
CA THR A 64 5.39 -7.79 9.40
C THR A 64 5.36 -6.30 9.75
N ASP A 65 4.90 -5.98 10.96
CA ASP A 65 4.89 -4.59 11.42
C ASP A 65 6.30 -4.02 11.48
N GLU A 66 7.30 -4.83 11.80
CA GLU A 66 8.70 -4.40 11.80
C GLU A 66 9.17 -3.99 10.40
N GLN A 67 8.79 -4.77 9.39
CA GLN A 67 9.13 -4.46 8.01
C GLN A 67 8.45 -3.18 7.54
N ILE A 68 7.19 -3.00 7.89
CA ILE A 68 6.44 -1.78 7.54
C ILE A 68 7.04 -0.57 8.25
N ASN A 69 7.41 -0.74 9.51
CA ASN A 69 8.00 0.35 10.29
C ASN A 69 9.36 0.81 9.74
N ASP A 70 10.04 -0.03 8.98
CA ASP A 70 11.30 0.33 8.34
C ASP A 70 11.12 1.27 7.15
N PHE A 71 9.90 1.42 6.66
CA PHE A 71 9.57 2.30 5.54
C PHE A 71 9.42 3.73 6.03
N THR A 72 9.82 4.69 5.17
CA THR A 72 9.53 6.10 5.45
C THR A 72 8.05 6.37 5.19
N ASN A 73 7.55 7.50 5.71
CA ASN A 73 6.16 7.89 5.47
C ASN A 73 5.86 8.03 3.97
N GLU A 74 6.80 8.60 3.20
CA GLU A 74 6.65 8.71 1.75
C GLU A 74 6.52 7.34 1.08
N GLU A 75 7.34 6.39 1.52
CA GLU A 75 7.31 5.03 0.98
C GLU A 75 5.97 4.36 1.27
N ILE A 76 5.44 4.55 2.47
CA ILE A 76 4.14 3.99 2.85
C ILE A 76 3.03 4.57 1.99
N ILE A 77 3.02 5.89 1.79
CA ILE A 77 2.02 6.56 0.95
C ILE A 77 2.10 6.06 -0.49
N GLU A 78 3.31 5.97 -1.02
CA GLU A 78 3.50 5.48 -2.39
C GLU A 78 3.07 4.03 -2.55
N LEU A 79 3.40 3.19 -1.59
CA LEU A 79 2.99 1.78 -1.59
C LEU A 79 1.47 1.67 -1.55
N PHE A 80 0.81 2.49 -0.74
CA PHE A 80 -0.65 2.53 -0.70
C PHE A 80 -1.24 2.86 -2.09
N LYS A 81 -0.67 3.84 -2.78
CA LYS A 81 -1.12 4.20 -4.13
C LYS A 81 -0.96 3.04 -5.11
N VAL A 82 0.18 2.36 -5.06
CA VAL A 82 0.45 1.22 -5.94
C VAL A 82 -0.51 0.08 -5.67
N ILE A 83 -0.81 -0.19 -4.41
CA ILE A 83 -1.79 -1.22 -4.04
C ILE A 83 -3.17 -0.87 -4.60
N GLY A 84 -3.57 0.40 -4.47
CA GLY A 84 -4.84 0.87 -5.03
C GLY A 84 -4.94 0.66 -6.53
N GLU A 85 -3.88 0.98 -7.26
CA GLU A 85 -3.84 0.78 -8.70
C GLU A 85 -3.93 -0.71 -9.06
N ALA A 86 -3.21 -1.56 -8.34
CA ALA A 86 -3.20 -3.00 -8.59
C ALA A 86 -4.60 -3.61 -8.40
N ILE A 87 -5.32 -3.16 -7.36
CA ILE A 87 -6.67 -3.65 -7.10
C ILE A 87 -7.65 -3.16 -8.15
N ASN A 88 -7.55 -1.91 -8.57
CA ASN A 88 -8.42 -1.34 -9.58
C ASN A 88 -8.24 -1.99 -10.95
N LYS A 89 -7.06 -2.52 -11.24
CA LYS A 89 -6.79 -3.21 -12.50
C LYS A 89 -7.38 -4.61 -12.55
N LYS A 90 -7.73 -5.18 -11.41
CA LYS A 90 -8.32 -6.53 -11.35
C LYS A 90 -9.83 -6.44 -11.49
N LYS A 91 -10.29 -6.16 -12.66
CA LYS A 91 -11.71 -6.20 -12.93
C LYS A 91 -12.11 -7.50 -13.61
#